data_db5e53e31a0b7c25757650fb9c3e57d5
#
_entry.id   db5e53e31a0b7c25757650fb9c3e57d5
#
_cell.length_a   1.000
_cell.length_b   1.000
_cell.length_c   1.000
_cell.angle_alpha   90.00
_cell.angle_beta   90.00
_cell.angle_gamma   90.00
#
_symmetry.space_group_name_H-M   'P 1'
#
loop_
_entity.id
_entity.type
_entity.pdbx_description
1 polymer ?
#
loop_
_entity_poly.entity_id
_entity_poly.type
_entity_poly.pdbx_seq_one_letter_code
_entity_poly.pdbx_strand_id
1 'polypeptide(L)'
;MELRTASSPRDVKTYDTQRLREEFLIDDLFRADDIKLVYSHIDRIITGSAVPVKGTLALTAGEELRAQYFLERRELGVINIGGEGTVTVDGTVYTLRHRDGLYVGRGSKDIVFASKDAANPAKFYLNSCPAHTAYPTVYIRPEDCVRPVSYTHLRAHE
;
A
#
# COMPACT_ATOMS: atom_id res chain seq x y z
N MET A 1 9.68 6.46 -7.66
CA MET A 1 8.63 6.77 -6.64
C MET A 1 8.21 8.22 -6.82
N GLU A 2 6.94 8.55 -6.64
CA GLU A 2 6.45 9.94 -6.66
C GLU A 2 6.58 10.55 -5.27
N LEU A 3 7.15 11.76 -5.18
CA LEU A 3 7.28 12.47 -3.91
C LEU A 3 6.21 13.56 -3.80
N ARG A 4 5.53 13.65 -2.66
CA ARG A 4 4.61 14.72 -2.32
C ARG A 4 5.04 15.41 -1.03
N THR A 5 5.35 16.69 -1.12
CA THR A 5 5.67 17.54 0.04
C THR A 5 4.39 18.01 0.72
N ALA A 6 4.49 18.36 2.00
CA ALA A 6 3.35 18.92 2.71
C ALA A 6 3.04 20.33 2.20
N SER A 7 1.77 20.60 1.90
CA SER A 7 1.29 21.94 1.56
C SER A 7 0.97 22.73 2.84
N SER A 8 1.28 24.03 2.83
CA SER A 8 0.92 24.90 3.94
C SER A 8 -0.60 25.08 4.03
N PRO A 9 -1.23 24.99 5.24
CA PRO A 9 -2.67 25.24 5.39
C PRO A 9 -3.11 26.63 4.94
N ARG A 10 -2.21 27.61 4.92
CA ARG A 10 -2.49 28.96 4.41
C ARG A 10 -2.58 28.98 2.90
N ASP A 11 -1.66 28.28 2.23
CA ASP A 11 -1.56 28.26 0.77
C ASP A 11 -2.69 27.45 0.15
N VAL A 12 -3.08 26.34 0.78
CA VAL A 12 -4.19 25.46 0.33
C VAL A 12 -5.50 26.24 0.13
N LYS A 13 -5.75 27.28 0.93
CA LYS A 13 -6.95 28.13 0.78
C LYS A 13 -7.02 28.89 -0.56
N THR A 14 -5.89 29.00 -1.26
CA THR A 14 -5.78 29.68 -2.55
C THR A 14 -5.72 28.73 -3.74
N TYR A 15 -5.72 27.40 -3.48
CA TYR A 15 -5.62 26.42 -4.53
C TYR A 15 -6.94 26.30 -5.30
N ASP A 16 -6.83 26.24 -6.62
CA ASP A 16 -7.94 25.85 -7.47
C ASP A 16 -8.16 24.32 -7.44
N THR A 17 -9.21 23.86 -8.11
CA THR A 17 -9.56 22.45 -8.14
C THR A 17 -8.46 21.59 -8.78
N GLN A 18 -7.78 22.09 -9.80
CA GLN A 18 -6.69 21.36 -10.47
C GLN A 18 -5.54 21.14 -9.48
N ARG A 19 -5.09 22.20 -8.81
CA ARG A 19 -3.99 22.11 -7.86
C ARG A 19 -4.34 21.24 -6.63
N LEU A 20 -5.59 21.29 -6.14
CA LEU A 20 -6.06 20.41 -5.08
C LEU A 20 -5.98 18.93 -5.49
N ARG A 21 -6.32 18.61 -6.73
CA ARG A 21 -6.18 17.23 -7.25
C ARG A 21 -4.72 16.82 -7.36
N GLU A 22 -3.85 17.67 -7.90
CA GLU A 22 -2.43 17.38 -8.05
C GLU A 22 -1.74 17.16 -6.70
N GLU A 23 -2.08 17.94 -5.69
CA GLU A 23 -1.44 17.87 -4.37
C GLU A 23 -1.98 16.72 -3.50
N PHE A 24 -3.30 16.43 -3.55
CA PHE A 24 -3.95 15.56 -2.57
C PHE A 24 -4.58 14.28 -3.15
N LEU A 25 -4.83 14.20 -4.46
CA LEU A 25 -5.47 13.04 -5.07
C LEU A 25 -4.44 12.13 -5.72
N ILE A 26 -4.61 10.82 -5.52
CA ILE A 26 -3.92 9.76 -6.27
C ILE A 26 -4.99 9.03 -7.06
N ASP A 27 -5.16 9.36 -8.33
CA ASP A 27 -6.24 8.86 -9.20
C ASP A 27 -5.80 7.78 -10.20
N ASP A 28 -4.49 7.50 -10.27
CA ASP A 28 -3.90 6.56 -11.22
C ASP A 28 -3.18 5.38 -10.52
N LEU A 29 -3.70 4.93 -9.39
CA LEU A 29 -2.98 4.02 -8.50
C LEU A 29 -2.78 2.63 -9.11
N PHE A 30 -3.81 2.04 -9.74
CA PHE A 30 -3.78 0.65 -10.19
C PHE A 30 -3.44 0.53 -11.68
N ARG A 31 -2.13 0.48 -11.99
CA ARG A 31 -1.61 0.29 -13.35
C ARG A 31 -1.16 -1.14 -13.56
N ALA A 32 -1.54 -1.75 -14.68
CA ALA A 32 -1.13 -3.10 -15.03
C ALA A 32 0.40 -3.19 -15.20
N ASP A 33 0.97 -4.28 -14.68
CA ASP A 33 2.41 -4.59 -14.71
C ASP A 33 3.31 -3.52 -14.07
N ASP A 34 2.77 -2.77 -13.08
CA ASP A 34 3.49 -1.71 -12.42
C ASP A 34 3.32 -1.73 -10.89
N ILE A 35 4.33 -1.21 -10.19
CA ILE A 35 4.26 -0.84 -8.79
C ILE A 35 4.29 0.69 -8.70
N LYS A 36 3.11 1.30 -8.52
CA LYS A 36 2.99 2.74 -8.26
C LYS A 36 3.18 3.00 -6.77
N LEU A 37 4.09 3.91 -6.41
CA LEU A 37 4.32 4.34 -5.04
C LEU A 37 4.32 5.87 -4.97
N VAL A 38 3.54 6.40 -4.04
CA VAL A 38 3.49 7.83 -3.71
C VAL A 38 3.96 8.01 -2.26
N TYR A 39 5.09 8.68 -2.10
CA TYR A 39 5.69 8.98 -0.81
C TYR A 39 5.28 10.38 -0.36
N SER A 40 4.44 10.45 0.65
CA SER A 40 4.05 11.71 1.29
C SER A 40 5.03 12.06 2.40
N HIS A 41 5.48 13.31 2.44
CA HIS A 41 6.24 13.84 3.56
C HIS A 41 5.37 14.11 4.81
N ILE A 42 4.04 14.00 4.70
CA ILE A 42 3.15 13.98 5.86
C ILE A 42 3.26 12.59 6.49
N ASP A 43 3.77 12.53 7.71
CA ASP A 43 4.03 11.32 8.49
C ASP A 43 4.88 10.26 7.76
N ARG A 44 5.51 10.62 6.66
CA ARG A 44 6.36 9.73 5.85
C ARG A 44 5.62 8.46 5.40
N ILE A 45 4.33 8.57 5.15
CA ILE A 45 3.48 7.50 4.63
C ILE A 45 3.78 7.27 3.14
N ILE A 46 3.79 6.01 2.73
CA ILE A 46 3.78 5.63 1.32
C ILE A 46 2.46 4.93 1.04
N THR A 47 1.72 5.46 0.08
CA THR A 47 0.53 4.81 -0.49
C THR A 47 0.88 4.30 -1.86
N GLY A 48 0.46 3.09 -2.20
CA GLY A 48 0.81 2.52 -3.48
C GLY A 48 -0.07 1.37 -3.92
N SER A 49 0.33 0.77 -5.03
CA SER A 49 -0.28 -0.44 -5.56
C SER A 49 0.71 -1.31 -6.29
N ALA A 50 0.37 -2.59 -6.42
CA ALA A 50 1.03 -3.52 -7.32
C ALA A 50 -0.05 -4.30 -8.09
N VAL A 51 0.05 -4.32 -9.44
CA VAL A 51 -0.90 -5.03 -10.30
C VAL A 51 -0.13 -5.93 -11.26
N PRO A 52 0.35 -7.10 -10.82
CA PRO A 52 1.06 -8.04 -11.68
C PRO A 52 0.09 -8.71 -12.67
N VAL A 53 0.32 -8.59 -13.97
CA VAL A 53 -0.50 -9.20 -15.03
C VAL A 53 0.31 -10.21 -15.83
N LYS A 54 1.44 -9.79 -16.42
CA LYS A 54 2.27 -10.64 -17.29
C LYS A 54 3.34 -11.43 -16.56
N GLY A 55 3.64 -11.06 -15.32
CA GLY A 55 4.71 -11.67 -14.55
C GLY A 55 4.65 -11.26 -13.08
N THR A 56 5.77 -11.40 -12.40
CA THR A 56 5.91 -11.00 -11.00
C THR A 56 6.45 -9.58 -10.89
N LEU A 57 6.08 -8.89 -9.83
CA LEU A 57 6.57 -7.55 -9.50
C LEU A 57 7.30 -7.59 -8.16
N ALA A 58 8.55 -7.13 -8.13
CA ALA A 58 9.35 -7.07 -6.90
C ALA A 58 9.34 -5.65 -6.33
N LEU A 59 9.09 -5.54 -5.03
CA LEU A 59 9.10 -4.26 -4.32
C LEU A 59 10.53 -3.82 -4.02
N THR A 60 10.92 -2.66 -4.49
CA THR A 60 12.25 -2.09 -4.27
C THR A 60 12.19 -0.79 -3.49
N ALA A 61 13.27 -0.44 -2.79
CA ALA A 61 13.33 0.79 -2.00
C ALA A 61 13.25 2.07 -2.84
N GLY A 62 13.79 2.05 -4.06
CA GLY A 62 14.05 3.28 -4.81
C GLY A 62 15.14 4.14 -4.15
N GLU A 63 15.56 5.19 -4.84
CA GLU A 63 16.60 6.10 -4.35
C GLU A 63 16.09 7.02 -3.21
N GLU A 64 14.79 7.30 -3.21
CA GLU A 64 14.14 8.23 -2.29
C GLU A 64 14.20 7.77 -0.82
N LEU A 65 14.15 6.46 -0.59
CA LEU A 65 14.21 5.90 0.77
C LEU A 65 15.62 5.83 1.32
N ARG A 66 16.65 5.89 0.47
CA ARG A 66 18.06 5.72 0.87
C ARG A 66 18.24 4.50 1.77
N ALA A 67 17.64 3.37 1.38
CA ALA A 67 17.60 2.12 2.11
C ALA A 67 18.05 0.98 1.19
N GLN A 68 18.61 -0.09 1.74
CA GLN A 68 19.06 -1.25 0.97
C GLN A 68 17.88 -2.05 0.42
N TYR A 69 16.77 -2.09 1.17
CA TYR A 69 15.52 -2.73 0.78
C TYR A 69 14.34 -1.96 1.37
N PHE A 70 13.14 -2.17 0.83
CA PHE A 70 11.99 -1.32 1.11
C PHE A 70 11.60 -1.26 2.60
N LEU A 71 11.60 -2.41 3.31
CA LEU A 71 11.20 -2.49 4.72
C LEU A 71 12.38 -2.46 5.71
N GLU A 72 13.52 -1.89 5.33
CA GLU A 72 14.66 -1.72 6.26
C GLU A 72 14.26 -0.93 7.51
N ARG A 73 13.44 0.10 7.36
CA ARG A 73 12.98 0.99 8.44
C ARG A 73 11.48 1.24 8.44
N ARG A 74 10.73 0.42 7.73
CA ARG A 74 9.29 0.57 7.48
C ARG A 74 8.58 -0.76 7.66
N GLU A 75 7.27 -0.68 7.80
CA GLU A 75 6.35 -1.82 7.72
C GLU A 75 5.38 -1.62 6.55
N LEU A 76 4.71 -2.67 6.13
CA LEU A 76 3.82 -2.67 4.96
C LEU A 76 2.51 -3.37 5.28
N GLY A 77 1.42 -2.69 5.01
CA GLY A 77 0.09 -3.28 4.88
C GLY A 77 -0.23 -3.51 3.40
N VAL A 78 -0.75 -4.67 3.10
CA VAL A 78 -1.23 -5.06 1.76
C VAL A 78 -2.68 -5.46 1.85
N ILE A 79 -3.53 -4.95 0.95
CA ILE A 79 -4.92 -5.40 0.81
C ILE A 79 -5.15 -5.76 -0.65
N ASN A 80 -5.61 -6.98 -0.92
CA ASN A 80 -5.95 -7.37 -2.28
C ASN A 80 -7.40 -6.98 -2.61
N ILE A 81 -7.58 -6.09 -3.58
CA ILE A 81 -8.91 -5.65 -4.05
C ILE A 81 -9.24 -6.15 -5.46
N GLY A 82 -8.39 -7.01 -6.03
CA GLY A 82 -8.55 -7.64 -7.34
C GLY A 82 -8.88 -9.12 -7.26
N GLY A 83 -8.48 -9.85 -8.28
CA GLY A 83 -8.51 -11.33 -8.32
C GLY A 83 -7.52 -11.94 -7.35
N GLU A 84 -7.54 -13.27 -7.22
CA GLU A 84 -6.61 -13.99 -6.35
C GLU A 84 -5.16 -13.82 -6.81
N GLY A 85 -4.27 -13.61 -5.86
CA GLY A 85 -2.84 -13.49 -6.13
C GLY A 85 -1.99 -13.89 -4.94
N THR A 86 -0.69 -13.78 -5.08
CA THR A 86 0.26 -14.13 -4.03
C THR A 86 1.17 -12.97 -3.69
N VAL A 87 1.53 -12.88 -2.41
CA VAL A 87 2.63 -12.05 -1.92
C VAL A 87 3.66 -12.98 -1.31
N THR A 88 4.85 -13.01 -1.88
CA THR A 88 5.98 -13.78 -1.35
C THR A 88 6.83 -12.85 -0.50
N VAL A 89 7.05 -13.21 0.75
CA VAL A 89 7.87 -12.46 1.71
C VAL A 89 9.02 -13.34 2.17
N ASP A 90 10.24 -12.98 1.82
CA ASP A 90 11.47 -13.73 2.17
C ASP A 90 11.34 -15.24 1.86
N GLY A 91 10.76 -15.59 0.70
CA GLY A 91 10.53 -16.96 0.25
C GLY A 91 9.25 -17.63 0.77
N THR A 92 8.55 -17.03 1.75
CA THR A 92 7.25 -17.55 2.23
C THR A 92 6.12 -16.99 1.37
N VAL A 93 5.30 -17.86 0.80
CA VAL A 93 4.19 -17.49 -0.09
C VAL A 93 2.89 -17.34 0.69
N TYR A 94 2.26 -16.19 0.58
CA TYR A 94 0.92 -15.89 1.11
C TYR A 94 -0.06 -15.73 -0.05
N THR A 95 -1.09 -16.56 -0.10
CA THR A 95 -2.17 -16.46 -1.10
C THR A 95 -3.26 -15.54 -0.56
N LEU A 96 -3.51 -14.43 -1.26
CA LEU A 96 -4.52 -13.43 -0.90
C LEU A 96 -5.70 -13.49 -1.89
N ARG A 97 -6.88 -13.83 -1.37
CA ARG A 97 -8.15 -13.69 -2.10
C ARG A 97 -8.59 -12.23 -2.09
N HIS A 98 -9.68 -11.94 -2.77
CA HIS A 98 -10.31 -10.63 -2.72
C HIS A 98 -10.66 -10.21 -1.28
N ARG A 99 -10.20 -9.04 -0.87
CA ARG A 99 -10.30 -8.42 0.47
C ARG A 99 -9.42 -9.03 1.56
N ASP A 100 -8.61 -10.03 1.25
CA ASP A 100 -7.60 -10.48 2.21
C ASP A 100 -6.53 -9.41 2.40
N GLY A 101 -6.00 -9.34 3.60
CA GLY A 101 -4.89 -8.45 3.97
C GLY A 101 -3.64 -9.22 4.38
N LEU A 102 -2.50 -8.56 4.28
CA LEU A 102 -1.23 -9.04 4.79
C LEU A 102 -0.49 -7.88 5.46
N TYR A 103 -0.14 -8.07 6.71
CA TYR A 103 0.82 -7.21 7.39
C TYR A 103 2.22 -7.80 7.22
N VAL A 104 3.17 -7.00 6.76
CA VAL A 104 4.58 -7.38 6.60
C VAL A 104 5.43 -6.49 7.50
N GLY A 105 6.11 -7.12 8.45
CA GLY A 105 6.90 -6.42 9.45
C GLY A 105 8.19 -5.84 8.89
N ARG A 106 8.72 -4.85 9.61
CA ARG A 106 10.04 -4.27 9.38
C ARG A 106 11.11 -5.36 9.36
N GLY A 107 12.06 -5.25 8.42
CA GLY A 107 13.20 -6.16 8.28
C GLY A 107 13.02 -7.21 7.20
N SER A 108 11.81 -7.44 6.67
CA SER A 108 11.57 -8.29 5.50
C SER A 108 12.23 -7.68 4.27
N LYS A 109 12.98 -8.48 3.52
CA LYS A 109 13.84 -7.99 2.43
C LYS A 109 13.21 -8.15 1.07
N ASP A 110 12.78 -9.36 0.76
CA ASP A 110 12.30 -9.73 -0.57
C ASP A 110 10.78 -9.83 -0.57
N ILE A 111 10.12 -8.92 -1.28
CA ILE A 111 8.66 -8.89 -1.40
C ILE A 111 8.33 -8.93 -2.87
N VAL A 112 7.60 -9.98 -3.28
CA VAL A 112 7.24 -10.23 -4.67
C VAL A 112 5.74 -10.47 -4.78
N PHE A 113 5.11 -9.78 -5.73
CA PHE A 113 3.69 -9.88 -6.03
C PHE A 113 3.46 -10.68 -7.31
N ALA A 114 2.44 -11.55 -7.33
CA ALA A 114 2.00 -12.27 -8.51
C ALA A 114 0.49 -12.41 -8.55
N SER A 115 -0.11 -12.46 -9.74
CA SER A 115 -1.50 -12.83 -9.94
C SER A 115 -1.63 -14.30 -10.25
N LYS A 116 -2.72 -14.91 -9.83
CA LYS A 116 -3.08 -16.28 -10.20
C LYS A 116 -3.56 -16.36 -11.65
N ASP A 117 -4.29 -15.35 -12.10
CA ASP A 117 -4.89 -15.28 -13.42
C ASP A 117 -4.69 -13.89 -14.02
N ALA A 118 -4.06 -13.84 -15.21
CA ALA A 118 -3.85 -12.60 -15.95
C ALA A 118 -5.14 -11.96 -16.47
N ALA A 119 -6.20 -12.76 -16.69
CA ALA A 119 -7.51 -12.23 -17.11
C ALA A 119 -8.28 -11.58 -15.96
N ASN A 120 -7.98 -11.98 -14.71
CA ASN A 120 -8.53 -11.38 -13.50
C ASN A 120 -7.39 -11.09 -12.51
N PRO A 121 -6.54 -10.10 -12.79
CA PRO A 121 -5.33 -9.88 -12.01
C PRO A 121 -5.63 -9.44 -10.57
N ALA A 122 -4.73 -9.81 -9.68
CA ALA A 122 -4.70 -9.25 -8.34
C ALA A 122 -4.40 -7.74 -8.41
N LYS A 123 -5.01 -6.98 -7.50
CA LYS A 123 -4.77 -5.55 -7.33
C LYS A 123 -4.43 -5.31 -5.87
N PHE A 124 -3.16 -5.27 -5.57
CA PHE A 124 -2.68 -5.06 -4.22
C PHE A 124 -2.62 -3.56 -3.92
N TYR A 125 -3.43 -3.10 -2.99
CA TYR A 125 -3.29 -1.79 -2.38
C TYR A 125 -2.19 -1.88 -1.32
N LEU A 126 -1.27 -0.93 -1.33
CA LEU A 126 -0.11 -0.88 -0.46
C LEU A 126 -0.16 0.36 0.43
N ASN A 127 0.08 0.18 1.71
CA ASN A 127 0.25 1.27 2.66
C ASN A 127 1.46 0.98 3.55
N SER A 128 2.38 1.92 3.67
CA SER A 128 3.61 1.73 4.44
C SER A 128 3.92 2.95 5.27
N CYS A 129 4.36 2.73 6.51
CA CYS A 129 4.82 3.76 7.43
C CYS A 129 6.15 3.37 8.10
N PRO A 130 6.90 4.33 8.66
CA PRO A 130 8.07 4.03 9.47
C PRO A 130 7.72 3.14 10.66
N ALA A 131 8.60 2.18 10.97
CA ALA A 131 8.42 1.25 12.08
C ALA A 131 9.62 1.26 13.03
N HIS A 132 9.35 1.24 14.34
CA HIS A 132 10.39 1.20 15.38
C HIS A 132 10.78 -0.23 15.73
N THR A 133 9.83 -1.16 15.65
CA THR A 133 9.95 -2.55 16.06
C THR A 133 9.61 -3.47 14.90
N ALA A 134 10.29 -4.62 14.82
CA ALA A 134 9.94 -5.67 13.88
C ALA A 134 8.87 -6.58 14.49
N TYR A 135 7.77 -6.75 13.80
CA TYR A 135 6.72 -7.71 14.12
C TYR A 135 6.64 -8.80 13.05
N PRO A 136 6.18 -10.00 13.39
CA PRO A 136 6.02 -11.08 12.40
C PRO A 136 5.00 -10.71 11.34
N THR A 137 5.17 -11.26 10.14
CA THR A 137 4.18 -11.16 9.07
C THR A 137 2.88 -11.86 9.46
N VAL A 138 1.75 -11.20 9.25
CA VAL A 138 0.42 -11.70 9.62
C VAL A 138 -0.52 -11.66 8.43
N TYR A 139 -1.08 -12.82 8.09
CA TYR A 139 -2.18 -12.93 7.12
C TYR A 139 -3.51 -12.60 7.82
N ILE A 140 -4.30 -11.74 7.20
CA ILE A 140 -5.56 -11.21 7.77
C ILE A 140 -6.71 -11.53 6.82
N ARG A 141 -7.67 -12.31 7.29
CA ARG A 141 -8.88 -12.61 6.53
C ARG A 141 -10.04 -11.73 7.01
N PRO A 142 -10.92 -11.25 6.11
CA PRO A 142 -12.08 -10.45 6.51
C PRO A 142 -13.00 -11.13 7.53
N GLU A 143 -13.11 -12.46 7.45
CA GLU A 143 -13.92 -13.27 8.36
C GLU A 143 -13.37 -13.32 9.79
N ASP A 144 -12.07 -13.11 9.97
CA ASP A 144 -11.40 -13.07 11.28
C ASP A 144 -11.46 -11.67 11.93
N CYS A 145 -11.92 -10.66 11.16
CA CYS A 145 -11.99 -9.28 11.64
C CYS A 145 -13.24 -9.05 12.50
N VAL A 146 -13.04 -8.33 13.61
CA VAL A 146 -14.17 -7.83 14.41
C VAL A 146 -14.92 -6.78 13.61
N ARG A 147 -16.24 -6.97 13.45
CA ARG A 147 -17.13 -6.00 12.77
C ARG A 147 -17.92 -5.21 13.84
N PRO A 148 -17.40 -4.10 14.33
CA PRO A 148 -18.11 -3.30 15.32
C PRO A 148 -19.34 -2.64 14.68
N VAL A 149 -20.52 -2.79 15.30
CA VAL A 149 -21.80 -2.22 14.83
C VAL A 149 -21.77 -0.68 14.81
N SER A 150 -20.92 -0.06 15.62
CA SER A 150 -20.76 1.39 15.71
C SER A 150 -20.33 2.09 14.41
N TYR A 151 -19.75 1.36 13.46
CA TYR A 151 -19.35 1.92 12.15
C TYR A 151 -20.47 1.99 11.11
N THR A 152 -21.63 1.35 11.35
CA THR A 152 -22.79 1.47 10.46
C THR A 152 -23.55 2.78 10.66
N HIS A 153 -23.29 3.50 11.75
CA HIS A 153 -23.86 4.81 12.07
C HIS A 153 -22.76 5.73 12.56
N LEU A 154 -21.99 6.27 11.63
CA LEU A 154 -21.09 7.40 11.92
C LEU A 154 -21.96 8.59 12.37
N ARG A 155 -22.11 8.80 13.66
CA ARG A 155 -22.48 10.09 14.19
C ARG A 155 -21.23 10.96 14.12
N ALA A 156 -21.29 12.09 13.41
CA ALA A 156 -20.32 13.14 13.57
C ALA A 156 -20.33 13.51 15.07
N HIS A 157 -19.23 13.27 15.75
CA HIS A 157 -19.02 13.85 17.06
C HIS A 157 -18.63 15.30 16.83
N GLU A 158 -19.42 16.19 17.39
CA GLU A 158 -19.16 17.61 17.50
C GLU A 158 -17.82 17.89 18.19
#